data_404ceab1ec96e418f462621172d5c042
#
_entry.id   404ceab1ec96e418f462621172d5c042
#
_cell.length_a   1.000
_cell.length_b   1.000
_cell.length_c   1.000
_cell.angle_alpha   90.00
_cell.angle_beta   90.00
_cell.angle_gamma   90.00
#
_symmetry.space_group_name_H-M   'P 1'
#
loop_
_entity.id
_entity.type
_entity.pdbx_description
1 polymer ?
#
loop_
_entity_poly.entity_id
_entity_poly.type
_entity_poly.pdbx_seq_one_letter_code
_entity_poly.pdbx_strand_id
1 'polypeptide(L)'
;MKGRKPKPLAIAQIDGTRKSRINEHAPQSPLGLPRCPAHLDKEAAAKWRQLAKDAKWFARVDADVVALYCVQWSMWIRALSVLGDVRKAGNNILPELLYSKETKAPYQNAVWHLATGAHDRLLKLSAVLGLNPSDRGRLSVPAPSAEEDELEAFMAEAQ
;
A
#
# COMPACT_ATOMS: atom_id res chain seq x y z
N MET A 1 -10.43 26.47 0.80
CA MET A 1 -9.13 25.87 1.23
C MET A 1 -9.40 24.58 1.99
N LYS A 2 -8.86 23.44 1.54
CA LYS A 2 -8.91 22.22 2.37
C LYS A 2 -7.84 22.35 3.46
N GLY A 3 -8.27 22.45 4.71
CA GLY A 3 -7.37 22.47 5.87
C GLY A 3 -6.53 21.18 5.98
N ARG A 4 -5.46 21.23 6.81
CA ARG A 4 -4.63 20.06 7.11
C ARG A 4 -5.50 18.96 7.74
N LYS A 5 -5.34 17.70 7.30
CA LYS A 5 -6.02 16.55 7.91
C LYS A 5 -5.75 16.49 9.42
N PRO A 6 -6.73 16.15 10.25
CA PRO A 6 -6.52 16.02 11.70
C PRO A 6 -5.48 14.93 11.98
N LYS A 7 -4.71 15.12 13.05
CA LYS A 7 -3.75 14.13 13.52
C LYS A 7 -4.50 12.93 14.14
N PRO A 8 -4.00 11.70 14.00
CA PRO A 8 -4.49 10.56 14.78
C PRO A 8 -4.48 10.84 16.28
N LEU A 9 -5.42 10.23 17.01
CA LEU A 9 -5.63 10.47 18.45
C LEU A 9 -4.33 10.29 19.27
N ALA A 10 -3.62 9.18 19.03
CA ALA A 10 -2.37 8.88 19.75
C ALA A 10 -1.29 9.95 19.53
N ILE A 11 -1.14 10.48 18.31
CA ILE A 11 -0.18 11.56 18.02
C ILE A 11 -0.63 12.86 18.67
N ALA A 12 -1.92 13.16 18.66
CA ALA A 12 -2.45 14.39 19.25
C ALA A 12 -2.24 14.42 20.77
N GLN A 13 -2.30 13.26 21.43
CA GLN A 13 -2.03 13.12 22.88
C GLN A 13 -0.55 13.33 23.20
N ILE A 14 0.38 12.75 22.45
CA ILE A 14 1.83 12.86 22.65
C ILE A 14 2.35 14.26 22.32
N ASP A 15 1.81 14.89 21.29
CA ASP A 15 2.22 16.22 20.79
C ASP A 15 1.75 17.39 21.69
N GLY A 16 1.13 17.11 22.83
CA GLY A 16 0.61 18.14 23.73
C GLY A 16 -0.53 18.97 23.11
N THR A 17 -1.24 18.42 22.12
CA THR A 17 -2.41 19.08 21.53
C THR A 17 -3.45 19.33 22.62
N ARG A 18 -4.02 20.57 22.69
CA ARG A 18 -5.05 20.90 23.67
C ARG A 18 -6.16 19.86 23.69
N LYS A 19 -6.54 19.35 24.87
CA LYS A 19 -7.59 18.32 25.05
C LYS A 19 -8.88 18.63 24.28
N SER A 20 -9.29 19.91 24.24
CA SER A 20 -10.47 20.36 23.50
C SER A 20 -10.42 20.15 21.97
N ARG A 21 -9.23 19.85 21.40
CA ARG A 21 -9.03 19.57 19.97
C ARG A 21 -8.82 18.07 19.69
N ILE A 22 -8.79 17.26 20.73
CA ILE A 22 -8.62 15.82 20.65
C ILE A 22 -10.02 15.20 20.58
N ASN A 23 -10.31 14.43 19.53
CA ASN A 23 -11.53 13.64 19.46
C ASN A 23 -11.34 12.34 20.24
N GLU A 24 -11.68 12.35 21.52
CA GLU A 24 -11.57 11.17 22.41
C GLU A 24 -12.55 10.04 21.99
N HIS A 25 -13.57 10.38 21.21
CA HIS A 25 -14.55 9.41 20.67
C HIS A 25 -14.24 9.00 19.23
N ALA A 26 -12.99 9.19 18.75
CA ALA A 26 -12.60 8.71 17.43
C ALA A 26 -12.80 7.19 17.36
N PRO A 27 -13.52 6.67 16.34
CA PRO A 27 -13.74 5.23 16.21
C PRO A 27 -12.41 4.51 16.11
N GLN A 28 -12.23 3.50 16.96
CA GLN A 28 -11.06 2.62 16.93
C GLN A 28 -11.45 1.29 16.34
N SER A 29 -10.56 0.70 15.57
CA SER A 29 -10.74 -0.62 15.01
C SER A 29 -9.63 -1.55 15.53
N PRO A 30 -9.92 -2.82 15.79
CA PRO A 30 -8.89 -3.80 16.16
C PRO A 30 -7.76 -3.82 15.15
N LEU A 31 -6.52 -3.92 15.63
CA LEU A 31 -5.34 -4.06 14.80
C LEU A 31 -5.32 -5.43 14.10
N GLY A 32 -4.57 -5.49 13.02
CA GLY A 32 -4.40 -6.68 12.20
C GLY A 32 -5.38 -6.76 11.03
N LEU A 33 -4.85 -7.11 9.86
CA LEU A 33 -5.67 -7.33 8.68
C LEU A 33 -6.48 -8.61 8.80
N PRO A 34 -7.71 -8.66 8.27
CA PRO A 34 -8.49 -9.88 8.19
C PRO A 34 -7.86 -10.87 7.19
N ARG A 35 -8.48 -12.05 7.06
CA ARG A 35 -8.08 -13.02 6.03
C ARG A 35 -8.06 -12.37 4.65
N CYS A 36 -7.09 -12.78 3.82
CA CYS A 36 -6.93 -12.29 2.45
C CYS A 36 -8.24 -12.43 1.66
N PRO A 37 -8.74 -11.36 1.03
CA PRO A 37 -9.93 -11.41 0.21
C PRO A 37 -9.79 -12.39 -0.98
N ALA A 38 -10.84 -13.18 -1.23
CA ALA A 38 -10.81 -14.22 -2.27
C ALA A 38 -10.75 -13.67 -3.71
N HIS A 39 -11.13 -12.40 -3.91
CA HIS A 39 -11.12 -11.77 -5.23
C HIS A 39 -9.73 -11.27 -5.67
N LEU A 40 -8.71 -11.31 -4.78
CA LEU A 40 -7.36 -10.91 -5.14
C LEU A 40 -6.68 -11.99 -5.97
N ASP A 41 -6.05 -11.59 -7.06
CA ASP A 41 -5.23 -12.49 -7.87
C ASP A 41 -3.95 -12.91 -7.10
N LYS A 42 -3.15 -13.79 -7.71
CA LYS A 42 -1.97 -14.41 -7.07
C LYS A 42 -0.95 -13.37 -6.58
N GLU A 43 -0.64 -12.38 -7.39
CA GLU A 43 0.34 -11.32 -7.10
C GLU A 43 -0.19 -10.38 -6.02
N ALA A 44 -1.46 -9.97 -6.12
CA ALA A 44 -2.12 -9.14 -5.11
C ALA A 44 -2.25 -9.88 -3.77
N ALA A 45 -2.60 -11.15 -3.78
CA ALA A 45 -2.69 -11.97 -2.58
C ALA A 45 -1.33 -12.20 -1.91
N ALA A 46 -0.25 -12.32 -2.69
CA ALA A 46 1.11 -12.38 -2.17
C ALA A 46 1.49 -11.07 -1.48
N LYS A 47 1.16 -9.92 -2.12
CA LYS A 47 1.41 -8.60 -1.54
C LYS A 47 0.59 -8.36 -0.27
N TRP A 48 -0.68 -8.81 -0.25
CA TRP A 48 -1.52 -8.77 0.96
C TRP A 48 -0.86 -9.48 2.14
N ARG A 49 -0.41 -10.73 1.93
CA ARG A 49 0.24 -11.53 2.98
C ARG A 49 1.51 -10.88 3.49
N GLN A 50 2.30 -10.30 2.58
CA GLN A 50 3.48 -9.54 2.97
C GLN A 50 3.11 -8.36 3.86
N LEU A 51 2.15 -7.52 3.45
CA LEU A 51 1.73 -6.36 4.23
C LEU A 51 1.11 -6.74 5.58
N ALA A 52 0.33 -7.82 5.63
CA ALA A 52 -0.24 -8.32 6.88
C ALA A 52 0.83 -8.76 7.89
N LYS A 53 1.97 -9.28 7.39
CA LYS A 53 3.12 -9.65 8.22
C LYS A 53 3.92 -8.43 8.68
N ASP A 54 4.22 -7.51 7.76
CA ASP A 54 5.21 -6.47 7.98
C ASP A 54 4.62 -5.18 8.58
N ALA A 55 3.33 -4.89 8.28
CA ALA A 55 2.67 -3.65 8.68
C ALA A 55 1.66 -3.89 9.82
N LYS A 56 2.17 -4.11 11.01
CA LYS A 56 1.36 -4.40 12.23
C LYS A 56 0.44 -3.25 12.68
N TRP A 57 0.60 -2.05 12.12
CA TRP A 57 -0.25 -0.89 12.44
C TRP A 57 -1.56 -0.85 11.67
N PHE A 58 -1.81 -1.76 10.71
CA PHE A 58 -3.08 -1.79 10.01
C PHE A 58 -4.19 -2.27 10.93
N ALA A 59 -5.33 -1.59 10.86
CA ALA A 59 -6.55 -1.99 11.51
C ALA A 59 -7.46 -2.79 10.54
N ARG A 60 -8.44 -3.50 11.08
CA ARG A 60 -9.39 -4.26 10.24
C ARG A 60 -10.16 -3.39 9.25
N VAL A 61 -10.44 -2.14 9.61
CA VAL A 61 -11.13 -1.16 8.76
C VAL A 61 -10.30 -0.75 7.53
N ASP A 62 -8.98 -0.93 7.57
CA ASP A 62 -8.09 -0.57 6.46
C ASP A 62 -8.08 -1.64 5.35
N ALA A 63 -8.74 -2.77 5.56
CA ALA A 63 -8.71 -3.93 4.67
C ALA A 63 -9.03 -3.58 3.21
N ASP A 64 -10.07 -2.78 2.97
CA ASP A 64 -10.47 -2.41 1.61
C ASP A 64 -9.43 -1.54 0.92
N VAL A 65 -8.83 -0.58 1.66
CA VAL A 65 -7.78 0.29 1.12
C VAL A 65 -6.50 -0.51 0.83
N VAL A 66 -6.16 -1.46 1.70
CA VAL A 66 -5.04 -2.39 1.48
C VAL A 66 -5.33 -3.31 0.28
N ALA A 67 -6.55 -3.80 0.10
CA ALA A 67 -6.94 -4.59 -1.06
C ALA A 67 -6.78 -3.79 -2.37
N LEU A 68 -7.24 -2.52 -2.39
CA LEU A 68 -7.04 -1.62 -3.52
C LEU A 68 -5.55 -1.42 -3.83
N TYR A 69 -4.71 -1.25 -2.82
CA TYR A 69 -3.26 -1.16 -3.00
C TYR A 69 -2.70 -2.44 -3.63
N CYS A 70 -3.09 -3.61 -3.13
CA CYS A 70 -2.63 -4.90 -3.65
C CYS A 70 -3.03 -5.13 -5.11
N VAL A 71 -4.25 -4.74 -5.50
CA VAL A 71 -4.72 -4.80 -6.90
C VAL A 71 -3.89 -3.88 -7.80
N GLN A 72 -3.64 -2.64 -7.38
CA GLN A 72 -2.77 -1.73 -8.15
C GLN A 72 -1.34 -2.26 -8.26
N TRP A 73 -0.82 -2.89 -7.21
CA TRP A 73 0.48 -3.56 -7.22
C TRP A 73 0.55 -4.68 -8.27
N SER A 74 -0.45 -5.57 -8.29
CA SER A 74 -0.54 -6.65 -9.27
C SER A 74 -0.62 -6.11 -10.70
N MET A 75 -1.45 -5.09 -10.94
CA MET A 75 -1.56 -4.45 -12.25
C MET A 75 -0.23 -3.86 -12.70
N TRP A 76 0.47 -3.16 -11.81
CA TRP A 76 1.77 -2.55 -12.08
C TRP A 76 2.82 -3.60 -12.45
N ILE A 77 2.96 -4.66 -11.66
CA ILE A 77 3.92 -5.75 -11.92
C ILE A 77 3.64 -6.44 -13.27
N ARG A 78 2.37 -6.73 -13.57
CA ARG A 78 1.99 -7.35 -14.85
C ARG A 78 2.26 -6.43 -16.05
N ALA A 79 1.95 -5.15 -15.91
CA ALA A 79 2.26 -4.18 -16.96
C ALA A 79 3.76 -4.08 -17.22
N LEU A 80 4.59 -4.03 -16.16
CA LEU A 80 6.05 -4.03 -16.29
C LEU A 80 6.59 -5.31 -16.92
N SER A 81 6.00 -6.47 -16.62
CA SER A 81 6.38 -7.75 -17.27
C SER A 81 6.15 -7.68 -18.78
N VAL A 82 4.97 -7.24 -19.20
CA VAL A 82 4.65 -7.09 -20.64
C VAL A 82 5.60 -6.10 -21.33
N LEU A 83 5.88 -4.96 -20.70
CA LEU A 83 6.84 -3.97 -21.23
C LEU A 83 8.27 -4.53 -21.30
N GLY A 84 8.66 -5.35 -20.32
CA GLY A 84 9.95 -6.05 -20.30
C GLY A 84 10.08 -7.06 -21.44
N ASP A 85 9.01 -7.78 -21.78
CA ASP A 85 9.00 -8.73 -22.89
C ASP A 85 9.05 -8.02 -24.24
N VAL A 86 8.37 -6.89 -24.40
CA VAL A 86 8.51 -6.03 -25.59
C VAL A 86 9.95 -5.56 -25.78
N ARG A 87 10.65 -5.21 -24.70
CA ARG A 87 12.07 -4.83 -24.74
C ARG A 87 12.99 -5.98 -25.17
N LYS A 88 12.72 -7.21 -24.68
CA LYS A 88 13.51 -8.41 -25.00
C LYS A 88 13.30 -8.88 -26.46
N ALA A 89 12.13 -8.64 -27.02
CA ALA A 89 11.80 -9.02 -28.40
C ALA A 89 12.62 -8.27 -29.48
N GLY A 90 13.52 -7.38 -29.05
CA GLY A 90 14.73 -7.13 -29.83
C GLY A 90 14.65 -6.07 -30.90
N ASN A 91 14.10 -4.95 -30.61
CA ASN A 91 14.41 -3.81 -31.48
C ASN A 91 14.54 -2.58 -30.57
N ASN A 92 15.64 -1.99 -30.36
CA ASN A 92 15.90 -0.69 -29.72
C ASN A 92 14.71 0.29 -29.58
N ILE A 93 13.51 -0.24 -29.51
CA ILE A 93 12.24 0.45 -29.39
C ILE A 93 12.02 0.70 -27.91
N LEU A 94 11.83 1.94 -27.57
CA LEU A 94 11.36 2.32 -26.25
C LEU A 94 10.01 1.61 -26.00
N PRO A 95 9.84 0.82 -24.94
CA PRO A 95 8.59 0.10 -24.69
C PRO A 95 7.38 1.02 -24.51
N GLU A 96 7.63 2.32 -24.28
CA GLU A 96 6.64 3.39 -24.19
C GLU A 96 6.01 3.77 -25.53
N LEU A 97 6.74 3.53 -26.63
CA LEU A 97 6.31 3.90 -27.98
C LEU A 97 6.12 2.67 -28.86
N LEU A 98 5.02 2.66 -29.58
CA LEU A 98 4.73 1.73 -30.65
C LEU A 98 4.65 2.50 -31.97
N TYR A 99 4.83 1.79 -33.07
CA TYR A 99 4.76 2.40 -34.40
C TYR A 99 3.62 1.76 -35.20
N SER A 100 2.81 2.59 -35.83
CA SER A 100 1.79 2.11 -36.76
C SER A 100 2.43 1.35 -37.90
N LYS A 101 1.86 0.22 -38.25
CA LYS A 101 2.33 -0.59 -39.40
C LYS A 101 2.16 0.13 -40.75
N GLU A 102 1.12 0.95 -40.84
CA GLU A 102 0.74 1.62 -42.09
C GLU A 102 1.49 2.96 -42.24
N THR A 103 1.38 3.82 -41.24
CA THR A 103 1.88 5.20 -41.34
C THR A 103 3.28 5.38 -40.78
N LYS A 104 3.84 4.35 -40.11
CA LYS A 104 5.10 4.44 -39.35
C LYS A 104 5.12 5.54 -38.28
N ALA A 105 3.99 6.17 -37.99
CA ALA A 105 3.86 7.17 -36.95
C ALA A 105 3.99 6.54 -35.56
N PRO A 106 4.73 7.17 -34.63
CA PRO A 106 4.81 6.70 -33.25
C PRO A 106 3.50 6.99 -32.52
N TYR A 107 3.08 6.06 -31.65
CA TYR A 107 1.98 6.25 -30.72
C TYR A 107 2.33 5.65 -29.35
N GLN A 108 1.72 6.16 -28.30
CA GLN A 108 2.01 5.69 -26.95
C GLN A 108 1.43 4.28 -26.73
N ASN A 109 2.22 3.45 -26.04
CA ASN A 109 1.79 2.12 -25.67
C ASN A 109 0.72 2.19 -24.56
N ALA A 110 -0.45 1.61 -24.78
CA ALA A 110 -1.50 1.54 -23.79
C ALA A 110 -1.06 0.85 -22.48
N VAL A 111 -0.16 -0.13 -22.56
CA VAL A 111 0.39 -0.80 -21.37
C VAL A 111 1.28 0.14 -20.56
N TRP A 112 1.98 1.06 -21.22
CA TRP A 112 2.73 2.12 -20.53
C TRP A 112 1.80 3.03 -19.73
N HIS A 113 0.69 3.47 -20.31
CA HIS A 113 -0.31 4.25 -19.58
C HIS A 113 -0.92 3.49 -18.39
N LEU A 114 -1.14 2.19 -18.54
CA LEU A 114 -1.60 1.35 -17.45
C LEU A 114 -0.57 1.28 -16.32
N ALA A 115 0.71 1.09 -16.67
CA ALA A 115 1.81 1.03 -15.70
C ALA A 115 1.97 2.36 -14.93
N THR A 116 2.00 3.50 -15.64
CA THR A 116 2.13 4.82 -15.02
C THR A 116 0.92 5.18 -14.17
N GLY A 117 -0.30 4.89 -14.65
CA GLY A 117 -1.52 5.11 -13.88
C GLY A 117 -1.58 4.26 -12.60
N ALA A 118 -1.13 3.01 -12.65
CA ALA A 118 -1.03 2.15 -11.46
C ALA A 118 0.05 2.67 -10.49
N HIS A 119 1.20 3.10 -10.99
CA HIS A 119 2.27 3.70 -10.19
C HIS A 119 1.78 4.93 -9.41
N ASP A 120 1.09 5.87 -10.07
CA ASP A 120 0.58 7.08 -9.43
C ASP A 120 -0.44 6.76 -8.32
N ARG A 121 -1.31 5.76 -8.56
CA ARG A 121 -2.25 5.29 -7.55
C ARG A 121 -1.54 4.62 -6.38
N LEU A 122 -0.50 3.82 -6.64
CA LEU A 122 0.32 3.20 -5.61
C LEU A 122 0.99 4.24 -4.72
N LEU A 123 1.57 5.31 -5.28
CA LEU A 123 2.16 6.40 -4.49
C LEU A 123 1.12 7.06 -3.57
N LYS A 124 -0.08 7.33 -4.09
CA LYS A 124 -1.16 7.92 -3.29
C LYS A 124 -1.64 7.00 -2.18
N LEU A 125 -1.84 5.71 -2.49
CA LEU A 125 -2.28 4.72 -1.51
C LEU A 125 -1.19 4.43 -0.48
N SER A 126 0.09 4.39 -0.89
CA SER A 126 1.20 4.19 0.06
C SER A 126 1.30 5.32 1.08
N ALA A 127 1.03 6.56 0.67
CA ALA A 127 0.99 7.70 1.59
C ALA A 127 -0.19 7.59 2.58
N VAL A 128 -1.37 7.15 2.11
CA VAL A 128 -2.55 6.95 2.96
C VAL A 128 -2.31 5.83 3.98
N LEU A 129 -1.67 4.75 3.55
CA LEU A 129 -1.39 3.56 4.37
C LEU A 129 -0.13 3.71 5.25
N GLY A 130 0.59 4.82 5.17
CA GLY A 130 1.81 5.02 5.94
C GLY A 130 2.95 4.08 5.53
N LEU A 131 2.99 3.63 4.28
CA LEU A 131 4.05 2.72 3.80
C LEU A 131 5.37 3.45 3.51
N ASN A 132 5.34 4.77 3.36
CA ASN A 132 6.54 5.57 3.16
C ASN A 132 7.19 5.92 4.52
N PRO A 133 8.53 6.07 4.59
CA PRO A 133 9.22 6.42 5.83
C PRO A 133 8.72 7.70 6.49
N SER A 134 8.49 8.76 5.70
CA SER A 134 7.98 10.04 6.18
C SER A 134 6.55 9.97 6.74
N ASP A 135 5.73 9.09 6.17
CA ASP A 135 4.35 8.92 6.61
C ASP A 135 4.28 8.02 7.85
N ARG A 136 5.17 7.00 7.95
CA ARG A 136 5.32 6.18 9.17
C ARG A 136 5.73 7.00 10.39
N GLY A 137 6.62 7.97 10.24
CA GLY A 137 7.00 8.88 11.33
C GLY A 137 5.83 9.70 11.88
N ARG A 138 4.68 9.71 11.20
CA ARG A 138 3.43 10.33 11.63
C ARG A 138 2.43 9.36 12.24
N LEU A 139 2.72 8.05 12.18
CA LEU A 139 1.91 7.01 12.80
C LEU A 139 2.47 6.73 14.20
N SER A 140 1.67 6.95 15.22
CA SER A 140 1.96 6.40 16.54
C SER A 140 1.37 5.00 16.60
N VAL A 141 2.24 4.00 16.50
CA VAL A 141 1.87 2.61 16.77
C VAL A 141 2.06 2.43 18.28
N PRO A 142 1.05 2.01 19.05
CA PRO A 142 1.26 1.58 20.42
C PRO A 142 2.39 0.55 20.44
N ALA A 143 3.34 0.70 21.34
CA ALA A 143 4.32 -0.37 21.57
C ALA A 143 3.54 -1.65 21.92
N PRO A 144 3.94 -2.84 21.42
CA PRO A 144 3.35 -4.09 21.87
C PRO A 144 3.42 -4.11 23.40
N SER A 145 2.33 -4.53 24.05
CA SER A 145 2.34 -4.65 25.50
C SER A 145 3.34 -5.75 25.88
N ALA A 146 4.03 -5.60 26.99
CA ALA A 146 4.97 -6.62 27.46
C ALA A 146 4.33 -8.02 27.56
N GLU A 147 3.03 -8.07 27.82
CA GLU A 147 2.23 -9.33 27.83
C GLU A 147 2.10 -9.98 26.44
N GLU A 148 2.05 -9.18 25.35
CA GLU A 148 2.01 -9.73 23.97
C GLU A 148 3.36 -10.27 23.56
N ASP A 149 4.46 -9.62 23.94
CA ASP A 149 5.82 -10.10 23.69
C ASP A 149 6.12 -11.41 24.47
N GLU A 150 5.67 -11.52 25.73
CA GLU A 150 5.78 -12.73 26.52
C GLU A 150 4.95 -13.89 25.95
N LEU A 151 3.77 -13.60 25.42
CA LEU A 151 2.91 -14.62 24.78
C LEU A 151 3.50 -15.10 23.45
N GLU A 152 4.03 -14.21 22.61
CA GLU A 152 4.73 -14.58 21.37
C GLU A 152 6.01 -15.40 21.68
N ALA A 153 6.76 -15.02 22.70
CA ALA A 153 7.95 -15.78 23.13
C ALA A 153 7.58 -17.19 23.63
N PHE A 154 6.54 -17.31 24.45
CA PHE A 154 6.04 -18.60 24.94
C PHE A 154 5.52 -19.50 23.80
N MET A 155 4.82 -18.92 22.81
CA MET A 155 4.32 -19.67 21.64
C MET A 155 5.46 -20.11 20.72
N ALA A 156 6.58 -19.36 20.64
CA ALA A 156 7.75 -19.72 19.86
C ALA A 156 8.56 -20.87 20.51
N GLU A 157 8.60 -20.95 21.84
CA GLU A 157 9.24 -22.05 22.58
C GLU A 157 8.43 -23.36 22.56
N ALA A 158 7.14 -23.30 22.24
CA ALA A 158 6.24 -24.47 22.20
C ALA A 158 6.17 -25.17 20.83
N GLN A 159 6.96 -24.74 19.83
CA GLN A 159 7.07 -25.34 18.49
C GLN A 159 8.43 -26.01 18.31
#